data_418e9e0aff429e216bff070f25f0cc3b
#
_entry.id   418e9e0aff429e216bff070f25f0cc3b
#
_cell.length_a   1.000
_cell.length_b   1.000
_cell.length_c   1.000
_cell.angle_alpha   90.00
_cell.angle_beta   90.00
_cell.angle_gamma   90.00
#
_symmetry.space_group_name_H-M   'P 1'
#
loop_
_entity.id
_entity.type
_entity.pdbx_description
1 polymer ?
#
loop_
_entity_poly.entity_id
_entity_poly.type
_entity_poly.pdbx_seq_one_letter_code
_entity_poly.pdbx_strand_id
1 'polypeptide(L)'
;MKELRHIEFFEGLLQDEENELVQTACGEGKLALAYNCPCIPDVLLDVEGCFGVRRTAPERPGAGFIRAYIGQSCLAQPGIGVLDFAAGESPRIDIPRHEGAWYEGYFQRQLQAKLITPLSDALGIDFSDEKLCDAIARRNELCRIIAEMGDMQWLDVPLITGYEFLVIQLAAQSCPRYLLADKLRETLEELKTREADEQPDRPAILLLAGGPHHPELAKLAQACGAAVMVAPFCLGALPGRGEITLEPGERPLAAIARHYLSRTRCPRIADGDNAAVRGQYIRDLCASCKADGIIFDGSGCWDDCDRGLPCPVPVFRVARDGGSLTELRPRLRAFIQSLEQEKLPAGA
;
A
#
# COMPACT_ATOMS: atom_id res chain seq x y z
N MET A 1 2.65 -4.34 -25.17
CA MET A 1 2.92 -2.98 -24.63
C MET A 1 4.41 -2.84 -24.41
N LYS A 2 5.02 -1.74 -24.85
CA LYS A 2 6.46 -1.51 -24.64
C LYS A 2 6.74 -1.42 -23.14
N GLU A 3 7.81 -2.06 -22.67
CA GLU A 3 8.23 -2.03 -21.27
C GLU A 3 8.53 -0.60 -20.80
N LEU A 4 8.18 -0.26 -19.56
CA LEU A 4 8.50 1.04 -18.98
C LEU A 4 10.01 1.18 -18.79
N ARG A 5 10.56 2.33 -19.20
CA ARG A 5 12.01 2.61 -19.14
C ARG A 5 12.61 2.43 -17.74
N HIS A 6 11.84 2.76 -16.71
CA HIS A 6 12.33 2.75 -15.33
C HIS A 6 11.85 1.55 -14.51
N ILE A 7 11.19 0.55 -15.13
CA ILE A 7 10.65 -0.58 -14.35
C ILE A 7 11.77 -1.37 -13.66
N GLU A 8 12.87 -1.62 -14.35
CA GLU A 8 14.03 -2.31 -13.79
C GLU A 8 14.65 -1.54 -12.61
N PHE A 9 14.65 -0.22 -12.65
CA PHE A 9 15.09 0.62 -11.53
C PHE A 9 14.20 0.39 -10.30
N PHE A 10 12.87 0.44 -10.46
CA PHE A 10 11.95 0.19 -9.34
C PHE A 10 12.04 -1.26 -8.83
N GLU A 11 12.19 -2.24 -9.71
CA GLU A 11 12.42 -3.64 -9.33
C GLU A 11 13.70 -3.79 -8.52
N GLY A 12 14.79 -3.12 -8.93
CA GLY A 12 16.07 -3.12 -8.23
C GLY A 12 15.96 -2.57 -6.81
N LEU A 13 15.17 -1.52 -6.61
CA LEU A 13 14.93 -0.96 -5.27
C LEU A 13 14.22 -1.93 -4.31
N LEU A 14 13.47 -2.91 -4.84
CA LEU A 14 12.77 -3.91 -4.04
C LEU A 14 13.63 -5.14 -3.70
N GLN A 15 14.77 -5.33 -4.37
CA GLN A 15 15.64 -6.48 -4.16
C GLN A 15 16.56 -6.30 -2.94
N ASP A 16 16.89 -5.05 -2.62
CA ASP A 16 17.77 -4.71 -1.50
C ASP A 16 17.07 -3.71 -0.58
N GLU A 17 16.94 -4.08 0.67
CA GLU A 17 16.35 -3.21 1.69
C GLU A 17 17.22 -1.99 1.99
N GLU A 18 18.54 -2.09 1.82
CA GLU A 18 19.54 -1.01 1.91
C GLU A 18 19.87 -0.45 0.52
N ASN A 19 18.89 -0.36 -0.37
CA ASN A 19 19.07 0.14 -1.72
C ASN A 19 19.76 1.53 -1.77
N GLU A 20 20.22 1.90 -2.96
CA GLU A 20 20.99 3.13 -3.18
C GLU A 20 20.31 4.41 -2.67
N LEU A 21 18.96 4.49 -2.72
CA LEU A 21 18.24 5.66 -2.23
C LEU A 21 18.25 5.73 -0.70
N VAL A 22 18.10 4.58 -0.04
CA VAL A 22 18.21 4.47 1.42
C VAL A 22 19.62 4.85 1.87
N GLN A 23 20.65 4.31 1.21
CA GLN A 23 22.06 4.64 1.51
C GLN A 23 22.34 6.13 1.31
N THR A 24 21.82 6.72 0.23
CA THR A 24 21.96 8.16 -0.04
C THR A 24 21.34 9.00 1.08
N ALA A 25 20.09 8.70 1.46
CA ALA A 25 19.40 9.44 2.53
C ALA A 25 20.12 9.31 3.89
N CYS A 26 20.60 8.11 4.21
CA CYS A 26 21.41 7.90 5.43
C CYS A 26 22.74 8.66 5.37
N GLY A 27 23.37 8.73 4.19
CA GLY A 27 24.59 9.51 3.95
C GLY A 27 24.36 11.02 4.10
N GLU A 28 23.15 11.52 3.81
CA GLU A 28 22.72 12.89 4.08
C GLU A 28 22.41 13.15 5.57
N GLY A 29 22.57 12.15 6.43
CA GLY A 29 22.29 12.23 7.85
C GLY A 29 20.82 12.08 8.24
N LYS A 30 19.94 11.65 7.31
CA LYS A 30 18.53 11.42 7.61
C LYS A 30 18.32 10.11 8.36
N LEU A 31 17.30 10.08 9.20
CA LEU A 31 16.97 8.95 10.05
C LEU A 31 15.92 8.06 9.39
N ALA A 32 16.23 6.78 9.20
CA ALA A 32 15.27 5.80 8.70
C ALA A 32 14.33 5.32 9.80
N LEU A 33 13.03 5.45 9.56
CA LEU A 33 11.96 5.02 10.46
C LEU A 33 11.17 3.90 9.77
N ALA A 34 11.32 2.68 10.27
CA ALA A 34 10.63 1.53 9.71
C ALA A 34 9.19 1.43 10.24
N TYR A 35 8.26 1.01 9.39
CA TYR A 35 6.88 0.75 9.77
C TYR A 35 6.30 -0.42 8.95
N ASN A 36 5.29 -1.12 9.50
CA ASN A 36 4.69 -2.25 8.80
C ASN A 36 3.23 -2.03 8.39
N CYS A 37 2.52 -1.14 9.04
CA CYS A 37 1.08 -1.00 8.87
C CYS A 37 0.68 0.37 8.32
N PRO A 38 -0.24 0.40 7.34
CA PRO A 38 -0.75 1.64 6.76
C PRO A 38 -1.66 2.46 7.71
N CYS A 39 -2.01 1.89 8.85
CA CYS A 39 -2.74 2.64 9.89
C CYS A 39 -1.81 3.61 10.64
N ILE A 40 -0.49 3.42 10.51
CA ILE A 40 0.49 4.36 11.01
C ILE A 40 0.59 5.48 9.97
N PRO A 41 0.38 6.75 10.37
CA PRO A 41 0.50 7.85 9.44
C PRO A 41 1.93 8.00 8.92
N ASP A 42 2.19 7.45 7.75
CA ASP A 42 3.49 7.47 7.10
C ASP A 42 4.00 8.90 6.83
N VAL A 43 3.11 9.87 6.71
CA VAL A 43 3.46 11.29 6.61
C VAL A 43 4.24 11.80 7.83
N LEU A 44 4.00 11.24 9.03
CA LEU A 44 4.76 11.57 10.24
C LEU A 44 6.18 10.98 10.22
N LEU A 45 6.45 10.03 9.33
CA LEU A 45 7.76 9.41 9.17
C LEU A 45 8.58 10.05 8.05
N ASP A 46 7.99 10.99 7.31
CA ASP A 46 8.62 11.75 6.22
C ASP A 46 8.80 13.25 6.55
N VAL A 47 8.85 13.58 7.84
CA VAL A 47 9.18 14.95 8.28
C VAL A 47 10.66 15.24 7.97
N GLU A 48 11.04 16.51 7.93
CA GLU A 48 12.45 16.89 7.73
C GLU A 48 13.39 16.19 8.73
N GLY A 49 14.49 15.66 8.22
CA GLY A 49 15.46 14.91 9.04
C GLY A 49 15.18 13.40 9.13
N CYS A 50 14.02 12.92 8.68
CA CYS A 50 13.74 11.49 8.65
C CYS A 50 13.01 11.06 7.37
N PHE A 51 12.92 9.75 7.18
CA PHE A 51 12.14 9.13 6.10
C PHE A 51 11.56 7.80 6.55
N GLY A 52 10.35 7.49 6.07
CA GLY A 52 9.66 6.24 6.33
C GLY A 52 10.07 5.14 5.35
N VAL A 53 10.34 3.94 5.87
CA VAL A 53 10.52 2.73 5.05
C VAL A 53 9.59 1.64 5.53
N ARG A 54 8.82 1.06 4.62
CA ARG A 54 7.91 0.00 4.96
C ARG A 54 8.62 -1.35 5.01
N ARG A 55 8.36 -2.12 6.07
CA ARG A 55 8.93 -3.44 6.28
C ARG A 55 7.83 -4.45 6.57
N THR A 56 7.95 -5.64 6.02
CA THR A 56 6.98 -6.72 6.21
C THR A 56 7.24 -7.52 7.48
N ALA A 57 8.49 -7.66 7.87
CA ALA A 57 8.91 -8.33 9.08
C ALA A 57 9.49 -7.31 10.08
N PRO A 58 9.22 -7.49 11.38
CA PRO A 58 9.88 -6.70 12.40
C PRO A 58 11.34 -7.15 12.51
N GLU A 59 12.24 -6.41 11.89
CA GLU A 59 13.63 -6.47 12.25
C GLU A 59 13.85 -5.72 13.56
N ARG A 60 14.73 -6.25 14.39
CA ARG A 60 15.00 -5.60 15.69
C ARG A 60 15.65 -4.22 15.43
N PRO A 61 15.16 -3.15 16.12
CA PRO A 61 15.82 -1.86 16.08
C PRO A 61 17.30 -2.01 16.47
N GLY A 62 18.14 -1.28 15.76
CA GLY A 62 19.60 -1.35 15.95
C GLY A 62 20.28 -2.35 15.02
N ALA A 63 19.55 -3.08 14.17
CA ALA A 63 20.13 -3.80 13.04
C ALA A 63 20.22 -2.84 11.84
N GLY A 64 21.42 -2.58 11.36
CA GLY A 64 21.66 -1.77 10.18
C GLY A 64 21.29 -0.27 10.36
N PHE A 65 20.66 0.32 9.37
CA PHE A 65 20.38 1.75 9.26
C PHE A 65 19.08 2.22 9.96
N ILE A 66 18.20 1.30 10.38
CA ILE A 66 16.91 1.63 10.99
C ILE A 66 17.12 2.18 12.40
N ARG A 67 16.57 3.38 12.67
CA ARG A 67 16.67 4.08 13.95
C ARG A 67 15.49 3.81 14.88
N ALA A 68 14.33 3.62 14.33
CA ALA A 68 13.15 3.21 15.09
C ALA A 68 12.25 2.32 14.23
N TYR A 69 11.57 1.38 14.86
CA TYR A 69 10.58 0.53 14.24
C TYR A 69 9.20 0.80 14.83
N ILE A 70 8.26 1.17 13.98
CA ILE A 70 6.87 1.42 14.36
C ILE A 70 6.05 0.23 13.87
N GLY A 71 5.88 -0.73 14.74
CA GLY A 71 5.21 -1.98 14.45
C GLY A 71 3.73 -1.95 14.78
N GLN A 72 2.97 -2.70 14.02
CA GLN A 72 1.62 -3.10 14.37
C GLN A 72 1.56 -4.62 14.37
N SER A 73 1.10 -5.21 15.48
CA SER A 73 0.72 -6.61 15.47
C SER A 73 -0.71 -6.73 14.94
N CYS A 74 -0.88 -7.08 13.70
CA CYS A 74 -2.19 -7.36 13.12
C CYS A 74 -2.86 -8.61 13.70
N LEU A 75 -2.15 -9.41 14.50
CA LEU A 75 -2.55 -10.80 14.77
C LEU A 75 -3.46 -11.01 15.97
N ALA A 76 -3.61 -10.08 16.91
CA ALA A 76 -4.28 -10.47 18.15
C ALA A 76 -5.06 -9.40 18.88
N GLN A 77 -4.88 -8.11 18.66
CA GLN A 77 -5.54 -7.09 19.50
C GLN A 77 -5.86 -5.81 18.73
N PRO A 78 -7.01 -5.18 19.01
CA PRO A 78 -7.31 -3.82 18.57
C PRO A 78 -6.36 -2.84 19.26
N GLY A 79 -5.85 -1.89 18.47
CA GLY A 79 -4.95 -0.85 18.95
C GLY A 79 -3.50 -1.27 18.93
N ILE A 80 -2.68 -0.75 17.98
CA ILE A 80 -1.31 -1.23 17.91
C ILE A 80 -0.43 -0.32 17.06
N GLY A 81 0.36 0.46 17.66
CA GLY A 81 1.64 0.88 17.17
C GLY A 81 2.64 0.60 18.27
N VAL A 82 3.67 -0.12 17.99
CA VAL A 82 4.76 -0.34 18.93
C VAL A 82 5.95 0.44 18.42
N LEU A 83 6.39 1.42 19.17
CA LEU A 83 7.64 2.10 18.93
C LEU A 83 8.72 1.30 19.66
N ASP A 84 9.61 0.65 18.92
CA ASP A 84 10.73 -0.05 19.49
C ASP A 84 12.02 0.74 19.21
N PHE A 85 12.59 1.30 20.28
CA PHE A 85 13.93 1.86 20.28
C PHE A 85 14.82 0.86 20.99
N ALA A 86 15.53 0.02 20.32
CA ALA A 86 16.61 -0.85 20.78
C ALA A 86 16.74 -1.27 22.27
N ALA A 87 16.02 -0.67 23.23
CA ALA A 87 16.01 -0.99 24.65
C ALA A 87 14.88 -0.28 25.39
N GLY A 88 13.68 -0.82 25.42
CA GLY A 88 12.61 -0.31 26.29
C GLY A 88 11.20 -0.79 25.93
N GLU A 89 10.25 -0.63 26.86
CA GLU A 89 8.83 -0.87 26.58
C GLU A 89 8.32 0.16 25.57
N SER A 90 7.89 -0.31 24.44
CA SER A 90 7.37 0.52 23.37
C SER A 90 5.94 0.94 23.62
N PRO A 91 5.61 2.23 23.58
CA PRO A 91 4.24 2.68 23.75
C PRO A 91 3.35 2.19 22.62
N ARG A 92 2.16 1.68 22.96
CA ARG A 92 1.15 1.26 21.98
C ARG A 92 0.28 2.44 21.59
N ILE A 93 0.04 2.60 20.29
CA ILE A 93 -0.92 3.56 19.74
C ILE A 93 -2.27 2.86 19.61
N ASP A 94 -3.29 3.35 20.30
CA ASP A 94 -4.65 2.86 20.13
C ASP A 94 -5.30 3.57 18.93
N ILE A 95 -5.65 2.78 17.93
CA ILE A 95 -6.34 3.27 16.73
C ILE A 95 -7.84 3.07 16.95
N PRO A 96 -8.64 4.15 16.96
CA PRO A 96 -10.08 4.03 17.10
C PRO A 96 -10.72 3.21 15.99
N ARG A 97 -11.78 2.47 16.35
CA ARG A 97 -12.55 1.66 15.40
C ARG A 97 -13.67 2.43 14.71
N HIS A 98 -14.00 3.59 15.21
CA HIS A 98 -15.10 4.43 14.73
C HIS A 98 -14.57 5.77 14.23
N GLU A 99 -15.35 6.39 13.36
CA GLU A 99 -15.10 7.73 12.85
C GLU A 99 -15.86 8.77 13.69
N GLY A 100 -15.46 10.03 13.56
CA GLY A 100 -16.10 11.18 14.19
C GLY A 100 -15.16 11.96 15.09
N ALA A 101 -15.53 13.22 15.37
CA ALA A 101 -14.66 14.22 16.02
C ALA A 101 -14.05 13.77 17.37
N TRP A 102 -14.80 12.99 18.16
CA TRP A 102 -14.26 12.46 19.41
C TRP A 102 -13.14 11.45 19.18
N TYR A 103 -13.32 10.54 18.22
CA TYR A 103 -12.33 9.52 17.87
C TYR A 103 -11.12 10.11 17.17
N GLU A 104 -11.32 11.13 16.34
CA GLU A 104 -10.25 11.89 15.69
C GLU A 104 -9.38 12.59 16.73
N GLY A 105 -9.99 13.30 17.70
CA GLY A 105 -9.29 13.93 18.80
C GLY A 105 -8.59 12.93 19.72
N TYR A 106 -9.18 11.74 19.93
CA TYR A 106 -8.52 10.68 20.68
C TYR A 106 -7.29 10.17 19.91
N PHE A 107 -7.43 9.87 18.62
CA PHE A 107 -6.33 9.39 17.78
C PHE A 107 -5.20 10.41 17.69
N GLN A 108 -5.52 11.69 17.51
CA GLN A 108 -4.54 12.77 17.55
C GLN A 108 -3.72 12.76 18.84
N ARG A 109 -4.38 12.60 20.01
CA ARG A 109 -3.67 12.49 21.29
C ARG A 109 -2.79 11.25 21.38
N GLN A 110 -3.24 10.11 20.84
CA GLN A 110 -2.43 8.90 20.76
C GLN A 110 -1.18 9.13 19.91
N LEU A 111 -1.33 9.73 18.73
CA LEU A 111 -0.20 10.06 17.86
C LEU A 111 0.79 11.00 18.53
N GLN A 112 0.29 12.05 19.21
CA GLN A 112 1.14 12.98 19.93
C GLN A 112 1.92 12.30 21.06
N ALA A 113 1.23 11.57 21.93
CA ALA A 113 1.82 11.02 23.14
C ALA A 113 2.67 9.76 22.89
N LYS A 114 2.32 8.96 21.88
CA LYS A 114 2.88 7.62 21.67
C LYS A 114 3.80 7.52 20.44
N LEU A 115 3.79 8.50 19.55
CA LEU A 115 4.63 8.53 18.38
C LEU A 115 5.50 9.80 18.33
N ILE A 116 4.87 10.98 18.28
CA ILE A 116 5.57 12.25 18.08
C ILE A 116 6.51 12.57 19.24
N THR A 117 5.98 12.60 20.47
CA THR A 117 6.79 12.95 21.65
C THR A 117 7.98 12.00 21.80
N PRO A 118 7.81 10.65 21.78
CA PRO A 118 8.96 9.75 21.88
C PRO A 118 9.98 9.89 20.75
N LEU A 119 9.55 10.10 19.49
CA LEU A 119 10.47 10.33 18.38
C LEU A 119 11.22 11.65 18.51
N SER A 120 10.53 12.71 18.94
CA SER A 120 11.16 14.01 19.19
C SER A 120 12.17 13.93 20.31
N ASP A 121 11.81 13.33 21.45
CA ASP A 121 12.68 13.23 22.64
C ASP A 121 13.91 12.35 22.38
N ALA A 122 13.74 11.21 21.71
CA ALA A 122 14.82 10.24 21.49
C ALA A 122 15.70 10.56 20.28
N LEU A 123 15.16 11.14 19.23
CA LEU A 123 15.82 11.33 17.94
C LEU A 123 15.97 12.79 17.54
N GLY A 124 15.40 13.74 18.30
CA GLY A 124 15.48 15.18 18.02
C GLY A 124 14.67 15.62 16.78
N ILE A 125 13.68 14.81 16.33
CA ILE A 125 12.87 15.15 15.15
C ILE A 125 11.91 16.30 15.50
N ASP A 126 11.90 17.33 14.64
CA ASP A 126 10.99 18.47 14.77
C ASP A 126 9.64 18.19 14.09
N PHE A 127 8.58 18.09 14.88
CA PHE A 127 7.19 17.93 14.44
C PHE A 127 6.38 19.23 14.57
N SER A 128 6.99 20.40 14.44
CA SER A 128 6.27 21.67 14.39
C SER A 128 5.21 21.66 13.30
N ASP A 129 4.18 22.51 13.45
CA ASP A 129 3.11 22.63 12.47
C ASP A 129 3.64 22.96 11.07
N GLU A 130 4.72 23.74 10.98
CA GLU A 130 5.42 24.06 9.71
C GLU A 130 5.96 22.78 9.06
N LYS A 131 6.73 21.97 9.81
CA LYS A 131 7.33 20.74 9.28
C LYS A 131 6.27 19.69 8.93
N LEU A 132 5.17 19.65 9.66
CA LEU A 132 4.04 18.78 9.33
C LEU A 132 3.32 19.24 8.04
N CYS A 133 3.15 20.55 7.84
CA CYS A 133 2.58 21.08 6.59
C CYS A 133 3.47 20.74 5.38
N ASP A 134 4.78 20.86 5.52
CA ASP A 134 5.73 20.50 4.46
C ASP A 134 5.67 18.99 4.13
N ALA A 135 5.59 18.15 5.16
CA ALA A 135 5.45 16.71 4.97
C ALA A 135 4.12 16.35 4.28
N ILE A 136 3.01 17.01 4.65
CA ILE A 136 1.71 16.85 4.00
C ILE A 136 1.79 17.26 2.53
N ALA A 137 2.41 18.40 2.21
CA ALA A 137 2.52 18.88 0.84
C ALA A 137 3.29 17.89 -0.04
N ARG A 138 4.47 17.41 0.41
CA ARG A 138 5.26 16.41 -0.30
C ARG A 138 4.50 15.10 -0.50
N ARG A 139 3.84 14.61 0.56
CA ARG A 139 3.02 13.40 0.47
C ARG A 139 1.89 13.57 -0.55
N ASN A 140 1.16 14.67 -0.49
CA ASN A 140 0.04 14.92 -1.39
C ASN A 140 0.47 14.97 -2.86
N GLU A 141 1.62 15.58 -3.15
CA GLU A 141 2.19 15.58 -4.50
C GLU A 141 2.42 14.15 -5.01
N LEU A 142 3.08 13.32 -4.21
CA LEU A 142 3.34 11.92 -4.59
C LEU A 142 2.05 11.10 -4.71
N CYS A 143 1.07 11.33 -3.83
CA CYS A 143 -0.23 10.68 -3.94
C CYS A 143 -0.93 11.02 -5.25
N ARG A 144 -0.87 12.28 -5.73
CA ARG A 144 -1.44 12.67 -7.03
C ARG A 144 -0.77 11.95 -8.19
N ILE A 145 0.55 11.89 -8.21
CA ILE A 145 1.32 11.20 -9.26
C ILE A 145 0.93 9.71 -9.30
N ILE A 146 0.92 9.05 -8.14
CA ILE A 146 0.62 7.62 -8.06
C ILE A 146 -0.87 7.35 -8.36
N ALA A 147 -1.78 8.21 -7.94
CA ALA A 147 -3.20 8.07 -8.27
C ALA A 147 -3.44 8.19 -9.78
N GLU A 148 -2.82 9.17 -10.45
CA GLU A 148 -2.90 9.33 -11.90
C GLU A 148 -2.35 8.11 -12.65
N MET A 149 -1.21 7.53 -12.20
CA MET A 149 -0.72 6.26 -12.74
C MET A 149 -1.72 5.12 -12.49
N GLY A 150 -2.31 5.07 -11.30
CA GLY A 150 -3.31 4.06 -10.93
C GLY A 150 -4.55 4.13 -11.81
N ASP A 151 -5.03 5.33 -12.13
CA ASP A 151 -6.19 5.54 -13.00
C ASP A 151 -5.94 5.00 -14.42
N MET A 152 -4.69 4.98 -14.88
CA MET A 152 -4.33 4.43 -16.19
C MET A 152 -4.48 2.90 -16.29
N GLN A 153 -4.62 2.18 -15.17
CA GLN A 153 -5.01 0.76 -15.19
C GLN A 153 -6.47 0.56 -15.59
N TRP A 154 -7.34 1.55 -15.31
CA TRP A 154 -8.79 1.45 -15.46
C TRP A 154 -9.29 1.91 -16.83
N LEU A 155 -8.39 2.31 -17.72
CA LEU A 155 -8.73 2.65 -19.11
C LEU A 155 -9.19 1.39 -19.86
N ASP A 156 -10.03 1.56 -20.88
CA ASP A 156 -10.45 0.45 -21.75
C ASP A 156 -9.27 -0.27 -22.37
N VAL A 157 -8.20 0.47 -22.67
CA VAL A 157 -6.88 -0.05 -23.02
C VAL A 157 -5.87 0.48 -22.01
N PRO A 158 -5.48 -0.33 -21.01
CA PRO A 158 -4.58 0.12 -19.94
C PRO A 158 -3.22 0.58 -20.46
N LEU A 159 -2.71 1.69 -19.93
CA LEU A 159 -1.38 2.22 -20.20
C LEU A 159 -0.31 1.70 -19.23
N ILE A 160 -0.72 1.15 -18.10
CA ILE A 160 0.14 0.53 -17.10
C ILE A 160 -0.41 -0.83 -16.72
N THR A 161 0.44 -1.82 -16.58
CA THR A 161 0.02 -3.15 -16.10
C THR A 161 -0.10 -3.16 -14.58
N GLY A 162 -0.89 -4.08 -14.05
CA GLY A 162 -1.00 -4.25 -12.58
C GLY A 162 0.33 -4.61 -11.92
N TYR A 163 1.19 -5.36 -12.62
CA TYR A 163 2.54 -5.65 -12.14
C TYR A 163 3.39 -4.38 -12.04
N GLU A 164 3.49 -3.60 -13.10
CA GLU A 164 4.27 -2.35 -13.12
C GLU A 164 3.77 -1.39 -12.05
N PHE A 165 2.45 -1.23 -11.93
CA PHE A 165 1.86 -0.37 -10.92
C PHE A 165 2.19 -0.86 -9.50
N LEU A 166 2.10 -2.16 -9.23
CA LEU A 166 2.42 -2.72 -7.92
C LEU A 166 3.90 -2.54 -7.57
N VAL A 167 4.82 -2.75 -8.51
CA VAL A 167 6.25 -2.50 -8.33
C VAL A 167 6.51 -1.05 -7.92
N ILE A 168 5.93 -0.08 -8.66
CA ILE A 168 6.04 1.36 -8.34
C ILE A 168 5.48 1.65 -6.94
N GLN A 169 4.34 1.10 -6.59
CA GLN A 169 3.70 1.28 -5.29
C GLN A 169 4.56 0.76 -4.13
N LEU A 170 5.12 -0.43 -4.29
CA LEU A 170 5.98 -1.03 -3.28
C LEU A 170 7.28 -0.23 -3.11
N ALA A 171 7.90 0.19 -4.21
CA ALA A 171 9.09 1.03 -4.18
C ALA A 171 8.82 2.37 -3.47
N ALA A 172 7.69 3.02 -3.78
CA ALA A 172 7.30 4.28 -3.13
C ALA A 172 7.05 4.15 -1.62
N GLN A 173 6.84 2.94 -1.11
CA GLN A 173 6.69 2.67 0.31
C GLN A 173 7.99 2.23 1.01
N SER A 174 8.95 1.71 0.23
CA SER A 174 10.20 1.12 0.73
C SER A 174 11.40 2.04 0.62
N CYS A 175 11.25 3.23 0.02
CA CYS A 175 12.33 4.16 -0.26
C CYS A 175 12.03 5.57 0.26
N PRO A 176 13.08 6.40 0.47
CA PRO A 176 12.93 7.82 0.74
C PRO A 176 12.19 8.52 -0.41
N ARG A 177 10.95 8.93 -0.17
CA ARG A 177 10.04 9.44 -1.21
C ARG A 177 10.56 10.68 -1.92
N TYR A 178 11.28 11.55 -1.20
CA TYR A 178 11.83 12.78 -1.78
C TYR A 178 12.90 12.50 -2.86
N LEU A 179 13.65 11.40 -2.75
CA LEU A 179 14.61 10.95 -3.78
C LEU A 179 13.93 10.23 -4.94
N LEU A 180 12.75 9.68 -4.71
CA LEU A 180 11.99 8.95 -5.73
C LEU A 180 11.11 9.86 -6.59
N ALA A 181 10.80 11.07 -6.14
CA ALA A 181 9.80 11.96 -6.71
C ALA A 181 10.04 12.28 -8.19
N ASP A 182 11.27 12.60 -8.57
CA ASP A 182 11.60 12.93 -9.97
C ASP A 182 11.43 11.73 -10.88
N LYS A 183 11.85 10.54 -10.43
CA LYS A 183 11.69 9.31 -11.19
C LYS A 183 10.22 8.92 -11.37
N LEU A 184 9.40 9.17 -10.37
CA LEU A 184 7.94 8.97 -10.49
C LEU A 184 7.32 9.96 -11.50
N ARG A 185 7.74 11.23 -11.51
CA ARG A 185 7.28 12.20 -12.52
C ARG A 185 7.69 11.80 -13.94
N GLU A 186 8.95 11.41 -14.14
CA GLU A 186 9.44 10.93 -15.44
C GLU A 186 8.62 9.72 -15.93
N THR A 187 8.32 8.78 -15.03
CA THR A 187 7.53 7.59 -15.35
C THR A 187 6.08 7.94 -15.69
N LEU A 188 5.47 8.89 -14.98
CA LEU A 188 4.13 9.38 -15.31
C LEU A 188 4.07 10.01 -16.70
N GLU A 189 5.05 10.85 -17.05
CA GLU A 189 5.12 11.46 -18.39
C GLU A 189 5.36 10.41 -19.49
N GLU A 190 6.15 9.38 -19.22
CA GLU A 190 6.31 8.26 -20.14
C GLU A 190 4.98 7.53 -20.37
N LEU A 191 4.23 7.26 -19.28
CA LEU A 191 2.91 6.61 -19.36
C LEU A 191 1.91 7.41 -20.19
N LYS A 192 1.90 8.74 -20.06
CA LYS A 192 1.00 9.63 -20.84
C LYS A 192 1.25 9.55 -22.35
N THR A 193 2.45 9.17 -22.76
CA THR A 193 2.86 9.06 -24.17
C THR A 193 2.98 7.62 -24.65
N ARG A 194 2.69 6.65 -23.77
CA ARG A 194 2.83 5.21 -24.06
C ARG A 194 1.74 4.74 -25.00
N GLU A 195 2.13 4.11 -26.08
CA GLU A 195 1.19 3.42 -26.97
C GLU A 195 0.75 2.11 -26.33
N ALA A 196 -0.56 1.92 -26.22
CA ALA A 196 -1.13 0.68 -25.75
C ALA A 196 -1.27 -0.32 -26.90
N ASP A 197 -1.00 -1.60 -26.62
CA ASP A 197 -1.28 -2.65 -27.58
C ASP A 197 -2.79 -2.96 -27.59
N GLU A 198 -3.43 -2.81 -28.74
CA GLU A 198 -4.75 -3.37 -28.93
C GLU A 198 -4.66 -4.90 -28.81
N GLN A 199 -5.28 -5.46 -27.78
CA GLN A 199 -5.36 -6.91 -27.65
C GLN A 199 -6.61 -7.39 -28.39
N PRO A 200 -6.46 -8.24 -29.43
CA PRO A 200 -7.60 -8.72 -30.22
C PRO A 200 -8.58 -9.53 -29.37
N ASP A 201 -8.08 -10.24 -28.36
CA ASP A 201 -8.89 -10.99 -27.40
C ASP A 201 -8.74 -10.35 -26.03
N ARG A 202 -9.86 -9.97 -25.44
CA ARG A 202 -9.87 -9.42 -24.08
C ARG A 202 -9.45 -10.50 -23.07
N PRO A 203 -8.29 -10.37 -22.40
CA PRO A 203 -7.84 -11.34 -21.41
C PRO A 203 -8.80 -11.38 -20.21
N ALA A 204 -8.70 -12.42 -19.38
CA ALA A 204 -9.36 -12.44 -18.09
C ALA A 204 -8.82 -11.30 -17.22
N ILE A 205 -9.72 -10.49 -16.66
CA ILE A 205 -9.37 -9.40 -15.74
C ILE A 205 -9.43 -9.94 -14.32
N LEU A 206 -8.30 -9.92 -13.62
CA LEU A 206 -8.17 -10.37 -12.25
C LEU A 206 -7.90 -9.20 -11.31
N LEU A 207 -8.76 -9.02 -10.31
CA LEU A 207 -8.53 -8.07 -9.23
C LEU A 207 -7.58 -8.71 -8.20
N LEU A 208 -6.37 -8.17 -8.05
CA LEU A 208 -5.45 -8.58 -6.99
C LEU A 208 -5.81 -7.85 -5.69
N ALA A 209 -6.28 -8.59 -4.71
CA ALA A 209 -6.71 -8.13 -3.40
C ALA A 209 -5.88 -8.78 -2.29
N GLY A 210 -6.00 -8.30 -1.08
CA GLY A 210 -5.24 -8.79 0.08
C GLY A 210 -4.08 -7.86 0.45
N GLY A 211 -2.98 -8.43 0.87
CA GLY A 211 -1.78 -7.69 1.26
C GLY A 211 -0.56 -8.13 0.47
N PRO A 212 -0.51 -7.91 -0.85
CA PRO A 212 0.65 -8.31 -1.64
C PRO A 212 1.88 -7.54 -1.17
N HIS A 213 2.82 -8.27 -0.58
CA HIS A 213 4.11 -7.72 -0.13
C HIS A 213 5.15 -7.78 -1.24
N HIS A 214 4.90 -8.61 -2.26
CA HIS A 214 5.80 -8.85 -3.38
C HIS A 214 5.04 -8.81 -4.70
N PRO A 215 5.64 -8.31 -5.78
CA PRO A 215 4.97 -8.17 -7.06
C PRO A 215 4.88 -9.47 -7.87
N GLU A 216 5.55 -10.55 -7.43
CA GLU A 216 5.71 -11.80 -8.18
C GLU A 216 4.38 -12.47 -8.52
N LEU A 217 3.38 -12.36 -7.66
CA LEU A 217 2.06 -12.94 -7.90
C LEU A 217 1.35 -12.23 -9.06
N ALA A 218 1.45 -10.91 -9.13
CA ALA A 218 0.94 -10.14 -10.26
C ALA A 218 1.69 -10.48 -11.54
N LYS A 219 3.02 -10.58 -11.49
CA LYS A 219 3.88 -11.01 -12.62
C LYS A 219 3.50 -12.39 -13.12
N LEU A 220 3.26 -13.32 -12.18
CA LEU A 220 2.86 -14.69 -12.51
C LEU A 220 1.49 -14.73 -13.20
N ALA A 221 0.51 -13.97 -12.69
CA ALA A 221 -0.83 -13.92 -13.27
C ALA A 221 -0.80 -13.36 -14.71
N GLN A 222 -0.04 -12.29 -14.94
CA GLN A 222 0.17 -11.74 -16.28
C GLN A 222 0.89 -12.74 -17.21
N ALA A 223 1.90 -13.44 -16.71
CA ALA A 223 2.58 -14.50 -17.47
C ALA A 223 1.68 -15.72 -17.76
N CYS A 224 0.56 -15.87 -17.06
CA CYS A 224 -0.48 -16.86 -17.35
C CYS A 224 -1.57 -16.35 -18.29
N GLY A 225 -1.48 -15.10 -18.76
CA GLY A 225 -2.39 -14.50 -19.76
C GLY A 225 -3.47 -13.58 -19.18
N ALA A 226 -3.49 -13.33 -17.87
CA ALA A 226 -4.48 -12.43 -17.27
C ALA A 226 -4.05 -10.96 -17.31
N ALA A 227 -5.02 -10.05 -17.39
CA ALA A 227 -4.85 -8.66 -17.01
C ALA A 227 -5.05 -8.53 -15.50
N VAL A 228 -4.08 -7.96 -14.79
CA VAL A 228 -4.15 -7.77 -13.34
C VAL A 228 -4.47 -6.34 -13.01
N MET A 229 -5.49 -6.14 -12.16
CA MET A 229 -5.86 -4.87 -11.57
C MET A 229 -5.51 -4.92 -10.08
N VAL A 230 -4.77 -3.93 -9.58
CA VAL A 230 -4.35 -3.90 -8.18
C VAL A 230 -5.37 -3.16 -7.35
N ALA A 231 -5.98 -3.86 -6.39
CA ALA A 231 -6.94 -3.26 -5.48
C ALA A 231 -6.26 -2.28 -4.50
N PRO A 232 -6.94 -1.19 -4.12
CA PRO A 232 -6.42 -0.21 -3.17
C PRO A 232 -6.55 -0.70 -1.71
N PHE A 233 -5.95 -1.86 -1.41
CA PHE A 233 -5.85 -2.40 -0.04
C PHE A 233 -4.41 -2.34 0.45
N CYS A 234 -4.25 -2.36 1.75
CA CYS A 234 -2.99 -2.40 2.51
C CYS A 234 -1.72 -1.89 1.80
N LEU A 235 -1.17 -2.65 0.86
CA LEU A 235 0.03 -2.32 0.09
C LEU A 235 -0.28 -1.80 -1.31
N GLY A 236 -1.42 -2.19 -1.86
CA GLY A 236 -1.74 -1.93 -3.26
C GLY A 236 -1.80 -0.44 -3.59
N ALA A 237 -2.73 0.29 -3.06
CA ALA A 237 -2.95 1.71 -3.42
C ALA A 237 -3.02 2.63 -2.20
N LEU A 238 -2.22 2.35 -1.16
CA LEU A 238 -2.18 3.20 0.03
C LEU A 238 -1.68 4.61 -0.22
N PRO A 239 -0.65 4.83 -1.02
CA PRO A 239 -0.26 6.18 -1.41
C PRO A 239 -1.37 6.92 -2.15
N GLY A 240 -2.22 6.22 -2.91
CA GLY A 240 -3.37 6.76 -3.64
C GLY A 240 -4.63 6.98 -2.81
N ARG A 241 -4.59 6.94 -1.49
CA ARG A 241 -5.77 7.17 -0.62
C ARG A 241 -6.26 8.61 -0.56
N GLY A 242 -5.82 9.44 -1.46
CA GLY A 242 -6.21 10.83 -1.54
C GLY A 242 -5.31 11.74 -0.72
N GLU A 243 -5.57 13.01 -0.89
CA GLU A 243 -4.78 14.08 -0.28
C GLU A 243 -5.23 14.37 1.15
N ILE A 244 -4.28 14.70 2.01
CA ILE A 244 -4.58 15.25 3.33
C ILE A 244 -4.95 16.72 3.12
N THR A 245 -6.18 17.09 3.43
CA THR A 245 -6.68 18.46 3.33
C THR A 245 -6.77 19.09 4.71
N LEU A 246 -6.29 20.31 4.86
CA LEU A 246 -6.46 21.11 6.06
C LEU A 246 -7.73 21.94 5.95
N GLU A 247 -8.57 21.89 6.96
CA GLU A 247 -9.72 22.81 7.07
C GLU A 247 -9.26 24.18 7.62
N PRO A 248 -10.02 25.25 7.39
CA PRO A 248 -9.66 26.57 7.90
C PRO A 248 -9.48 26.57 9.41
N GLY A 249 -8.27 26.89 9.90
CA GLY A 249 -7.91 26.91 11.30
C GLY A 249 -7.59 25.54 11.91
N GLU A 250 -7.60 24.47 11.14
CA GLU A 250 -7.23 23.14 11.59
C GLU A 250 -5.70 23.01 11.71
N ARG A 251 -5.25 22.38 12.82
CA ARG A 251 -3.82 22.07 12.97
C ARG A 251 -3.44 20.85 12.12
N PRO A 252 -2.23 20.82 11.55
CA PRO A 252 -1.78 19.73 10.68
C PRO A 252 -1.93 18.33 11.28
N LEU A 253 -1.60 18.16 12.56
CA LEU A 253 -1.74 16.85 13.23
C LEU A 253 -3.21 16.41 13.34
N ALA A 254 -4.16 17.34 13.50
CA ALA A 254 -5.59 17.01 13.49
C ALA A 254 -6.04 16.54 12.12
N ALA A 255 -5.63 17.24 11.04
CA ALA A 255 -5.91 16.84 9.67
C ALA A 255 -5.32 15.46 9.34
N ILE A 256 -4.10 15.17 9.78
CA ILE A 256 -3.47 13.86 9.65
C ILE A 256 -4.31 12.80 10.36
N ALA A 257 -4.66 13.01 11.64
CA ALA A 257 -5.44 12.05 12.40
C ALA A 257 -6.81 11.77 11.75
N ARG A 258 -7.53 12.80 11.34
CA ARG A 258 -8.81 12.71 10.63
C ARG A 258 -8.67 11.93 9.33
N HIS A 259 -7.66 12.24 8.51
CA HIS A 259 -7.43 11.58 7.22
C HIS A 259 -7.15 10.08 7.38
N TYR A 260 -6.23 9.71 8.26
CA TYR A 260 -5.86 8.29 8.43
C TYR A 260 -6.98 7.49 9.08
N LEU A 261 -7.74 8.06 10.00
CA LEU A 261 -8.87 7.39 10.62
C LEU A 261 -10.01 7.14 9.61
N SER A 262 -10.41 8.14 8.84
CA SER A 262 -11.49 8.02 7.85
C SER A 262 -11.12 7.13 6.65
N ARG A 263 -9.83 7.02 6.33
CA ARG A 263 -9.36 6.22 5.18
C ARG A 263 -8.90 4.82 5.53
N THR A 264 -8.72 4.55 6.83
CA THR A 264 -8.28 3.22 7.29
C THR A 264 -9.45 2.26 7.25
N ARG A 265 -9.59 1.55 6.15
CA ARG A 265 -10.57 0.47 5.99
C ARG A 265 -9.96 -0.90 6.28
N CYS A 266 -9.08 -0.95 7.29
CA CYS A 266 -8.47 -2.21 7.69
C CYS A 266 -9.53 -3.13 8.31
N PRO A 267 -9.69 -4.34 7.79
CA PRO A 267 -10.68 -5.30 8.29
C PRO A 267 -10.49 -5.66 9.76
N ARG A 268 -9.29 -5.51 10.29
CA ARG A 268 -8.98 -5.88 11.68
C ARG A 268 -9.24 -4.77 12.69
N ILE A 269 -9.32 -3.54 12.23
CA ILE A 269 -9.66 -2.38 13.07
C ILE A 269 -11.16 -2.17 13.08
N ALA A 270 -11.83 -2.64 12.04
CA ALA A 270 -13.26 -2.44 11.85
C ALA A 270 -14.12 -3.44 12.62
N ASP A 271 -15.16 -2.99 13.30
CA ASP A 271 -16.20 -3.83 13.91
C ASP A 271 -17.00 -4.61 12.84
N GLY A 272 -17.78 -5.62 13.28
CA GLY A 272 -18.52 -6.55 12.41
C GLY A 272 -19.35 -5.90 11.28
N ASP A 273 -19.89 -4.70 11.49
CA ASP A 273 -20.61 -3.93 10.48
C ASP A 273 -19.75 -3.50 9.28
N ASN A 274 -18.46 -3.39 9.47
CA ASN A 274 -17.52 -3.04 8.39
C ASN A 274 -17.22 -4.19 7.41
N ALA A 275 -17.57 -5.42 7.74
CA ALA A 275 -17.48 -6.53 6.79
C ALA A 275 -18.43 -6.31 5.60
N ALA A 276 -19.63 -5.80 5.85
CA ALA A 276 -20.60 -5.47 4.79
C ALA A 276 -20.08 -4.30 3.92
N VAL A 277 -19.51 -3.27 4.53
CA VAL A 277 -18.93 -2.12 3.81
C VAL A 277 -17.75 -2.56 2.94
N ARG A 278 -16.88 -3.45 3.44
CA ARG A 278 -15.78 -4.02 2.65
C ARG A 278 -16.27 -4.89 1.52
N GLY A 279 -17.27 -5.75 1.78
CA GLY A 279 -17.88 -6.57 0.75
C GLY A 279 -18.50 -5.71 -0.36
N GLN A 280 -19.16 -4.61 -0.01
CA GLN A 280 -19.68 -3.66 -1.00
C GLN A 280 -18.54 -3.00 -1.78
N TYR A 281 -17.49 -2.57 -1.12
CA TYR A 281 -16.32 -1.97 -1.77
C TYR A 281 -15.64 -2.92 -2.78
N ILE A 282 -15.49 -4.21 -2.43
CA ILE A 282 -14.96 -5.22 -3.37
C ILE A 282 -15.90 -5.41 -4.55
N ARG A 283 -17.22 -5.45 -4.33
CA ARG A 283 -18.20 -5.53 -5.41
C ARG A 283 -18.10 -4.34 -6.36
N ASP A 284 -18.00 -3.13 -5.80
CA ASP A 284 -17.89 -1.89 -6.58
C ASP A 284 -16.58 -1.87 -7.41
N LEU A 285 -15.47 -2.32 -6.83
CA LEU A 285 -14.21 -2.47 -7.55
C LEU A 285 -14.30 -3.51 -8.68
N CYS A 286 -14.85 -4.69 -8.41
CA CYS A 286 -15.04 -5.71 -9.43
C CYS A 286 -15.94 -5.19 -10.58
N ALA A 287 -17.01 -4.47 -10.25
CA ALA A 287 -17.88 -3.88 -11.25
C ALA A 287 -17.16 -2.80 -12.08
N SER A 288 -16.38 -1.93 -11.43
CA SER A 288 -15.64 -0.84 -12.09
C SER A 288 -14.62 -1.36 -13.10
N CYS A 289 -13.83 -2.38 -12.73
CA CYS A 289 -12.83 -2.97 -13.63
C CYS A 289 -13.39 -4.10 -14.49
N LYS A 290 -14.68 -4.43 -14.35
CA LYS A 290 -15.29 -5.59 -15.01
C LYS A 290 -14.49 -6.87 -14.73
N ALA A 291 -14.11 -7.08 -13.47
CA ALA A 291 -13.29 -8.22 -13.08
C ALA A 291 -14.02 -9.54 -13.36
N ASP A 292 -13.29 -10.48 -13.93
CA ASP A 292 -13.78 -11.85 -14.17
C ASP A 292 -13.49 -12.74 -12.96
N GLY A 293 -12.48 -12.39 -12.16
CA GLY A 293 -12.10 -13.12 -10.95
C GLY A 293 -11.29 -12.26 -9.99
N ILE A 294 -11.05 -12.80 -8.80
CA ILE A 294 -10.21 -12.18 -7.78
C ILE A 294 -9.05 -13.11 -7.48
N ILE A 295 -7.83 -12.58 -7.42
CA ILE A 295 -6.71 -13.22 -6.73
C ILE A 295 -6.65 -12.64 -5.33
N PHE A 296 -6.83 -13.47 -4.32
CA PHE A 296 -6.73 -13.06 -2.93
C PHE A 296 -5.39 -13.53 -2.35
N ASP A 297 -4.50 -12.56 -2.08
CA ASP A 297 -3.20 -12.84 -1.47
C ASP A 297 -3.33 -12.85 0.06
N GLY A 298 -3.31 -14.05 0.63
CA GLY A 298 -3.34 -14.29 2.07
C GLY A 298 -1.98 -14.24 2.76
N SER A 299 -0.90 -13.93 2.04
CA SER A 299 0.47 -13.92 2.59
C SER A 299 0.68 -12.86 3.69
N GLY A 300 -0.19 -11.88 3.78
CA GLY A 300 -0.15 -10.84 4.79
C GLY A 300 -1.06 -11.09 5.99
N CYS A 301 -1.51 -10.01 6.62
CA CYS A 301 -2.42 -10.02 7.77
C CYS A 301 -3.89 -10.33 7.41
N TRP A 302 -4.17 -10.81 6.21
CA TRP A 302 -5.52 -10.87 5.64
C TRP A 302 -6.21 -12.23 5.75
N ASP A 303 -5.56 -13.27 6.25
CA ASP A 303 -6.06 -14.64 6.30
C ASP A 303 -7.46 -14.79 6.95
N ASP A 304 -7.79 -13.88 7.88
CA ASP A 304 -9.10 -13.87 8.55
C ASP A 304 -10.07 -12.84 7.96
N CYS A 305 -9.64 -12.04 7.00
CA CYS A 305 -10.38 -10.86 6.57
C CYS A 305 -11.35 -11.12 5.42
N ASP A 306 -11.20 -12.24 4.74
CA ASP A 306 -12.05 -12.65 3.62
C ASP A 306 -13.11 -13.68 4.05
N ARG A 307 -13.04 -14.19 5.28
CA ARG A 307 -14.04 -15.15 5.79
C ARG A 307 -15.42 -14.53 5.77
N GLY A 308 -16.25 -15.04 4.87
CA GLY A 308 -17.65 -14.59 4.74
C GLY A 308 -17.88 -13.34 3.90
N LEU A 309 -16.86 -12.79 3.21
CA LEU A 309 -17.11 -11.74 2.22
C LEU A 309 -17.75 -12.34 0.99
N PRO A 310 -19.00 -11.93 0.62
CA PRO A 310 -19.61 -12.38 -0.61
C PRO A 310 -18.88 -11.74 -1.79
N CYS A 311 -18.04 -12.52 -2.46
CA CYS A 311 -17.38 -12.11 -3.69
C CYS A 311 -18.32 -12.30 -4.87
N PRO A 312 -18.46 -11.31 -5.75
CA PRO A 312 -19.39 -11.37 -6.89
C PRO A 312 -18.86 -12.25 -8.03
N VAL A 313 -17.59 -12.62 -8.00
CA VAL A 313 -16.88 -13.39 -9.01
C VAL A 313 -16.03 -14.49 -8.35
N PRO A 314 -15.59 -15.52 -9.10
CA PRO A 314 -14.71 -16.57 -8.57
C PRO A 314 -13.44 -16.02 -7.94
N VAL A 315 -12.95 -16.72 -6.89
CA VAL A 315 -11.77 -16.27 -6.11
C VAL A 315 -10.69 -17.34 -6.10
N PHE A 316 -9.51 -16.98 -6.58
CA PHE A 316 -8.29 -17.76 -6.41
C PHE A 316 -7.58 -17.32 -5.13
N ARG A 317 -7.43 -18.23 -4.18
CA ARG A 317 -6.79 -17.94 -2.90
C ARG A 317 -5.36 -18.44 -2.85
N VAL A 318 -4.46 -17.56 -2.46
CA VAL A 318 -3.08 -17.89 -2.11
C VAL A 318 -3.01 -17.99 -0.59
N ALA A 319 -2.53 -19.13 -0.10
CA ALA A 319 -2.41 -19.40 1.33
C ALA A 319 -1.35 -18.50 1.98
N ARG A 320 -1.41 -18.38 3.32
CA ARG A 320 -0.52 -17.54 4.11
C ARG A 320 0.96 -17.90 4.00
N ASP A 321 1.27 -19.18 3.82
CA ASP A 321 2.62 -19.68 3.56
C ASP A 321 3.11 -19.41 2.14
N GLY A 322 2.27 -18.76 1.33
CA GLY A 322 2.57 -18.32 -0.03
C GLY A 322 2.61 -19.44 -1.06
N GLY A 323 2.98 -20.64 -0.69
CA GLY A 323 3.35 -21.71 -1.63
C GLY A 323 4.48 -21.27 -2.57
N SER A 324 5.12 -22.19 -3.25
CA SER A 324 6.08 -21.78 -4.28
C SER A 324 5.36 -21.26 -5.54
N LEU A 325 5.90 -20.24 -6.20
CA LEU A 325 5.35 -19.73 -7.47
C LEU A 325 5.26 -20.85 -8.52
N THR A 326 6.14 -21.85 -8.44
CA THR A 326 6.13 -23.03 -9.31
C THR A 326 4.87 -23.86 -9.10
N GLU A 327 4.43 -24.03 -7.85
CA GLU A 327 3.19 -24.76 -7.51
C GLU A 327 1.94 -23.95 -7.81
N LEU A 328 2.00 -22.63 -7.66
CA LEU A 328 0.89 -21.73 -7.96
C LEU A 328 0.62 -21.61 -9.45
N ARG A 329 1.65 -21.63 -10.29
CA ARG A 329 1.52 -21.43 -11.75
C ARG A 329 0.48 -22.34 -12.43
N PRO A 330 0.50 -23.67 -12.29
CA PRO A 330 -0.49 -24.53 -12.95
C PRO A 330 -1.91 -24.30 -12.43
N ARG A 331 -2.06 -24.07 -11.14
CA ARG A 331 -3.36 -23.80 -10.50
C ARG A 331 -3.95 -22.48 -10.99
N LEU A 332 -3.11 -21.42 -11.04
CA LEU A 332 -3.53 -20.09 -11.51
C LEU A 332 -3.88 -20.12 -13.00
N ARG A 333 -3.09 -20.83 -13.81
CA ARG A 333 -3.40 -21.01 -15.24
C ARG A 333 -4.75 -21.72 -15.44
N ALA A 334 -5.01 -22.80 -14.71
CA ALA A 334 -6.30 -23.51 -14.77
C ALA A 334 -7.47 -22.60 -14.35
N PHE A 335 -7.28 -21.78 -13.32
CA PHE A 335 -8.28 -20.80 -12.88
C PHE A 335 -8.57 -19.77 -13.98
N ILE A 336 -7.53 -19.17 -14.61
CA ILE A 336 -7.69 -18.21 -15.70
C ILE A 336 -8.42 -18.86 -16.88
N GLN A 337 -8.03 -20.06 -17.29
CA GLN A 337 -8.68 -20.81 -18.37
C GLN A 337 -10.17 -21.07 -18.08
N SER A 338 -10.54 -21.37 -16.83
CA SER A 338 -11.97 -21.53 -16.48
C SER A 338 -12.77 -20.26 -16.66
N LEU A 339 -12.20 -19.11 -16.30
CA LEU A 339 -12.85 -17.80 -16.49
C LEU A 339 -13.01 -17.45 -17.98
N GLU A 340 -12.03 -17.79 -18.82
CA GLU A 340 -12.08 -17.56 -20.26
C GLU A 340 -13.13 -18.45 -20.93
N GLN A 341 -13.27 -19.71 -20.50
CA GLN A 341 -14.29 -20.62 -21.01
C GLN A 341 -15.71 -20.16 -20.69
N GLU A 342 -15.93 -19.57 -19.51
CA GLU A 342 -17.25 -19.03 -19.14
C GLU A 342 -17.66 -17.81 -19.98
N LYS A 343 -16.69 -17.12 -20.63
CA LYS A 343 -16.95 -15.99 -21.54
C LYS A 343 -17.36 -16.41 -22.95
N LEU A 344 -17.00 -17.62 -23.37
CA LEU A 344 -17.37 -18.10 -24.68
C LEU A 344 -18.89 -18.35 -24.73
N PRO A 345 -19.60 -17.82 -25.72
CA PRO A 345 -21.02 -18.11 -25.86
C PRO A 345 -21.23 -19.62 -25.99
N ALA A 346 -22.17 -20.16 -25.20
CA ALA A 346 -22.51 -21.56 -25.25
C ALA A 346 -22.95 -21.92 -26.67
N GLY A 347 -22.06 -22.52 -27.46
CA GLY A 347 -22.39 -22.98 -28.81
C GLY A 347 -21.56 -22.41 -29.97
N ALA A 348 -20.32 -21.96 -29.74
CA ALA A 348 -19.40 -21.68 -30.85
C ALA A 348 -18.65 -22.93 -31.29
#